data_54f3498b12ad91b1f363b08e8a130a75
#
_entry.id   54f3498b12ad91b1f363b08e8a130a75
#
_cell.length_a   1.000
_cell.length_b   1.000
_cell.length_c   1.000
_cell.angle_alpha   90.00
_cell.angle_beta   90.00
_cell.angle_gamma   90.00
#
_symmetry.space_group_name_H-M   'P 1'
#
loop_
_entity.id
_entity.type
_entity.pdbx_description
1 polymer ?
#
loop_
_entity_poly.entity_id
_entity_poly.type
_entity_poly.pdbx_seq_one_letter_code
_entity_poly.pdbx_strand_id
1 'polypeptide(L)'
;METMRIYAAIFRSRLKIQFRIWGYYLLIPAVLYLLIDVTVKAPELSLSLTGYVTQALIFIGLIIGYHGGLRDRRQAGEYIFVLEHSFSGKVLSFAAELCFIALVQAALLIYILLLGILSGQEIWFFREAFMYILLYYFLPMVFCDLIGNIFSFLGEKPVLYFVLIMIGLIIGPVGRILFESIVDIVFGDKAGLWLTDFINIGQIDIGRGMDLFYGLQIEMKRFFHILMLIFMAVAFYLILGLGFYKRRGVTHYCIPPLCITVGIIFLIRYLAPGFVQTSEASYNSFAIGFYDRMYYTGKSEERLDGSFRISKIEGEIDTRTFFSFDGRVSGKMLEDTDEIDFTLYHDLKVGSVSGEGVKGFSQNEDTVRIYFDRERESGGDIAFSLSYCGNSSPYFYSNERAVFLPAFFNYLPCPGKGYAMSADSGGTLLRPLPTYIENAVEYDFCISGANDIYTNLERQENGRFTGLSCRGVDILSSNHIRKYDYPDFEIISCIKMTDEFGQQAGESLIGAIDSLISVDGRKSSGKRTIILVPHHTLYNTVQFDYADESVVYSDAKTWSLISGCEADEISENMKEAALLAVSGFGKDRDEAVFPEEVR
;
A
#
# COMPACT_ATOMS: atom_id res chain seq x y z
N MET A 1 44.20 -11.47 21.63
CA MET A 1 43.80 -10.33 22.48
C MET A 1 44.31 -9.00 21.96
N GLU A 2 45.60 -8.91 21.56
CA GLU A 2 46.25 -7.68 21.08
C GLU A 2 45.61 -7.14 19.78
N THR A 3 45.33 -8.00 18.80
CA THR A 3 44.65 -7.67 17.55
C THR A 3 43.23 -7.09 17.78
N MET A 4 42.47 -7.65 18.72
CA MET A 4 41.15 -7.10 19.09
C MET A 4 41.25 -5.71 19.74
N ARG A 5 42.28 -5.46 20.54
CA ARG A 5 42.53 -4.12 21.13
C ARG A 5 42.86 -3.09 20.08
N ILE A 6 43.67 -3.46 19.07
CA ILE A 6 43.98 -2.60 17.93
C ILE A 6 42.73 -2.25 17.13
N TYR A 7 41.92 -3.24 16.79
CA TYR A 7 40.66 -3.01 16.08
C TYR A 7 39.69 -2.13 16.87
N ALA A 8 39.55 -2.36 18.17
CA ALA A 8 38.72 -1.52 19.03
C ALA A 8 39.24 -0.06 19.11
N ALA A 9 40.56 0.13 19.13
CA ALA A 9 41.16 1.45 19.14
C ALA A 9 40.95 2.20 17.80
N ILE A 10 41.07 1.50 16.67
CA ILE A 10 40.79 2.04 15.33
C ILE A 10 39.32 2.45 15.25
N PHE A 11 38.41 1.56 15.62
CA PHE A 11 36.95 1.82 15.62
C PHE A 11 36.63 3.06 16.46
N ARG A 12 37.09 3.11 17.72
CA ARG A 12 36.85 4.28 18.60
C ARG A 12 37.40 5.57 18.03
N SER A 13 38.59 5.52 17.45
CA SER A 13 39.24 6.67 16.82
C SER A 13 38.40 7.17 15.63
N ARG A 14 37.94 6.26 14.76
CA ARG A 14 37.12 6.59 13.60
C ARG A 14 35.78 7.16 14.01
N LEU A 15 35.07 6.53 14.94
CA LEU A 15 33.82 7.02 15.46
C LEU A 15 33.96 8.42 16.08
N LYS A 16 35.03 8.65 16.88
CA LYS A 16 35.32 9.96 17.46
C LYS A 16 35.57 11.04 16.41
N ILE A 17 36.14 10.67 15.27
CA ILE A 17 36.39 11.59 14.17
C ILE A 17 35.07 11.99 13.50
N GLN A 18 34.14 11.06 13.30
CA GLN A 18 32.80 11.37 12.74
C GLN A 18 32.07 12.41 13.60
N PHE A 19 32.10 12.26 14.93
CA PHE A 19 31.54 13.25 15.85
C PHE A 19 32.23 14.62 15.86
N ARG A 20 33.42 14.78 15.26
CA ARG A 20 34.14 16.06 15.18
C ARG A 20 33.88 16.84 13.89
N ILE A 21 33.12 16.29 12.95
CA ILE A 21 32.85 16.97 11.67
C ILE A 21 31.68 17.93 11.86
N TRP A 22 31.99 19.19 12.09
CA TRP A 22 31.01 20.25 12.33
C TRP A 22 29.92 20.36 11.24
N GLY A 23 30.26 20.08 9.97
CA GLY A 23 29.29 20.13 8.87
C GLY A 23 28.10 19.18 9.03
N TYR A 24 28.27 18.05 9.70
CA TYR A 24 27.17 17.12 9.96
C TYR A 24 26.18 17.64 11.00
N TYR A 25 26.65 18.42 11.98
CA TYR A 25 25.79 19.00 13.01
C TYR A 25 24.90 20.11 12.47
N LEU A 26 25.32 20.82 11.40
CA LEU A 26 24.48 21.84 10.75
C LEU A 26 23.27 21.22 10.02
N LEU A 27 23.36 19.95 9.60
CA LEU A 27 22.27 19.26 8.93
C LEU A 27 21.22 18.74 9.91
N ILE A 28 21.62 18.43 11.16
CA ILE A 28 20.70 17.96 12.19
C ILE A 28 19.63 19.02 12.53
N PRO A 29 19.96 20.29 12.81
CA PRO A 29 18.97 21.33 13.01
C PRO A 29 18.02 21.53 11.82
N ALA A 30 18.52 21.42 10.59
CA ALA A 30 17.69 21.53 9.38
C ALA A 30 16.68 20.39 9.28
N VAL A 31 17.11 19.16 9.52
CA VAL A 31 16.23 17.99 9.55
C VAL A 31 15.22 18.10 10.72
N LEU A 32 15.68 18.49 11.90
CA LEU A 32 14.81 18.69 13.06
C LEU A 32 13.80 19.82 12.84
N TYR A 33 14.21 20.93 12.22
CA TYR A 33 13.29 22.02 11.88
C TYR A 33 12.17 21.55 10.95
N LEU A 34 12.52 20.81 9.88
CA LEU A 34 11.53 20.22 8.98
C LEU A 34 10.59 19.27 9.71
N LEU A 35 11.13 18.42 10.59
CA LEU A 35 10.32 17.52 11.42
C LEU A 35 9.42 18.29 12.38
N ILE A 36 9.90 19.36 13.04
CA ILE A 36 9.10 20.19 13.95
C ILE A 36 7.95 20.86 13.19
N ASP A 37 8.22 21.51 12.06
CA ASP A 37 7.17 22.19 11.29
C ASP A 37 6.04 21.24 10.90
N VAL A 38 6.40 20.03 10.49
CA VAL A 38 5.44 19.00 10.11
C VAL A 38 4.70 18.43 11.33
N THR A 39 5.40 18.13 12.45
CA THR A 39 4.79 17.51 13.63
C THR A 39 3.90 18.45 14.43
N VAL A 40 4.21 19.73 14.47
CA VAL A 40 3.37 20.74 15.18
C VAL A 40 2.04 20.95 14.45
N LYS A 41 2.04 20.89 13.11
CA LYS A 41 0.82 21.08 12.31
C LYS A 41 -0.08 19.85 12.27
N ALA A 42 0.47 18.65 12.25
CA ALA A 42 -0.29 17.40 12.19
C ALA A 42 0.59 16.20 12.63
N PRO A 43 0.63 15.84 13.91
CA PRO A 43 1.50 14.76 14.41
C PRO A 43 1.27 13.42 13.73
N GLU A 44 0.02 13.09 13.37
CA GLU A 44 -0.37 11.85 12.72
C GLU A 44 0.03 11.83 11.24
N LEU A 45 0.04 12.97 10.57
CA LEU A 45 0.43 13.15 9.17
C LEU A 45 1.94 13.36 8.99
N SER A 46 2.65 13.60 10.10
CA SER A 46 4.00 14.18 10.09
C SER A 46 5.05 13.33 9.38
N LEU A 47 5.06 12.02 9.61
CA LEU A 47 6.11 11.16 9.04
C LEU A 47 5.97 11.00 7.52
N SER A 48 4.75 10.90 7.02
CA SER A 48 4.50 10.68 5.58
C SER A 48 4.89 11.88 4.72
N LEU A 49 4.76 13.11 5.25
CA LEU A 49 5.16 14.33 4.56
C LEU A 49 6.69 14.59 4.59
N THR A 50 7.48 13.66 5.13
CA THR A 50 8.92 13.83 5.31
C THR A 50 9.79 13.32 4.15
N GLY A 51 9.26 13.19 2.95
CA GLY A 51 10.04 12.80 1.77
C GLY A 51 11.24 13.74 1.51
N TYR A 52 11.11 15.02 1.83
CA TYR A 52 12.24 15.97 1.78
C TYR A 52 13.32 15.67 2.82
N VAL A 53 12.95 15.14 3.98
CA VAL A 53 13.91 14.67 5.00
C VAL A 53 14.70 13.48 4.47
N THR A 54 14.02 12.52 3.84
CA THR A 54 14.68 11.39 3.17
C THR A 54 15.65 11.87 2.11
N GLN A 55 15.28 12.84 1.29
CA GLN A 55 16.17 13.43 0.28
C GLN A 55 17.41 14.05 0.91
N ALA A 56 17.25 14.78 2.01
CA ALA A 56 18.39 15.36 2.75
C ALA A 56 19.30 14.28 3.33
N LEU A 57 18.74 13.22 3.92
CA LEU A 57 19.49 12.08 4.46
C LEU A 57 20.27 11.31 3.37
N ILE A 58 19.72 11.21 2.16
CA ILE A 58 20.41 10.65 0.99
C ILE A 58 21.70 11.45 0.69
N PHE A 59 21.60 12.78 0.61
CA PHE A 59 22.78 13.63 0.40
C PHE A 59 23.81 13.51 1.54
N ILE A 60 23.33 13.48 2.78
CA ILE A 60 24.19 13.32 3.95
C ILE A 60 24.93 11.99 3.88
N GLY A 61 24.24 10.88 3.59
CA GLY A 61 24.84 9.56 3.45
C GLY A 61 25.92 9.54 2.36
N LEU A 62 25.65 10.07 1.17
CA LEU A 62 26.64 10.17 0.09
C LEU A 62 27.90 10.95 0.49
N ILE A 63 27.71 12.07 1.21
CA ILE A 63 28.83 12.91 1.66
C ILE A 63 29.62 12.21 2.77
N ILE A 64 28.95 11.57 3.74
CA ILE A 64 29.62 10.81 4.82
C ILE A 64 30.51 9.74 4.21
N GLY A 65 29.97 8.90 3.35
CA GLY A 65 30.71 7.81 2.73
C GLY A 65 31.87 8.30 1.86
N TYR A 66 31.65 9.32 1.04
CA TYR A 66 32.70 9.87 0.20
C TYR A 66 33.86 10.47 1.01
N HIS A 67 33.54 11.29 2.02
CA HIS A 67 34.54 11.85 2.90
C HIS A 67 35.21 10.82 3.79
N GLY A 68 34.50 9.81 4.26
CA GLY A 68 35.04 8.69 5.03
C GLY A 68 36.10 7.95 4.24
N GLY A 69 35.77 7.56 3.02
CA GLY A 69 36.70 6.87 2.12
C GLY A 69 37.91 7.72 1.69
N LEU A 70 37.72 9.03 1.41
CA LEU A 70 38.81 9.93 1.09
C LEU A 70 39.78 10.17 2.27
N ARG A 71 39.24 10.23 3.49
CA ARG A 71 40.06 10.43 4.69
C ARG A 71 40.99 9.26 4.94
N ASP A 72 40.52 8.05 4.70
CA ASP A 72 41.35 6.86 4.82
C ASP A 72 42.59 6.95 3.91
N ARG A 73 42.46 7.58 2.75
CA ARG A 73 43.60 7.86 1.84
C ARG A 73 44.53 8.96 2.33
N ARG A 74 43.97 10.09 2.79
CA ARG A 74 44.75 11.28 3.19
C ARG A 74 45.58 11.08 4.45
N GLN A 75 45.13 10.28 5.40
CA GLN A 75 45.75 10.15 6.73
C GLN A 75 46.80 9.05 6.84
N ALA A 76 47.37 8.60 5.72
CA ALA A 76 48.31 7.48 5.68
C ALA A 76 47.77 6.18 6.32
N GLY A 77 46.48 6.14 6.66
CA GLY A 77 45.82 4.94 7.17
C GLY A 77 45.90 3.79 6.18
N GLU A 78 45.93 4.08 4.87
CA GLU A 78 46.18 3.07 3.84
C GLU A 78 47.58 2.43 3.98
N TYR A 79 48.62 3.17 4.39
CA TYR A 79 49.94 2.58 4.62
C TYR A 79 49.94 1.62 5.81
N ILE A 80 49.28 1.96 6.90
CA ILE A 80 49.12 1.08 8.07
C ILE A 80 48.25 -0.12 7.68
N PHE A 81 47.20 0.09 6.92
CA PHE A 81 46.32 -0.97 6.43
C PHE A 81 47.00 -1.87 5.39
N VAL A 82 47.89 -1.35 4.55
CA VAL A 82 48.65 -2.13 3.57
C VAL A 82 49.72 -3.00 4.25
N LEU A 83 50.25 -2.59 5.38
CA LEU A 83 51.30 -3.33 6.08
C LEU A 83 50.77 -4.51 6.93
N GLU A 84 49.55 -4.42 7.50
CA GLU A 84 49.10 -5.39 8.51
C GLU A 84 47.78 -6.13 8.25
N HIS A 85 47.22 -6.22 7.11
CA HIS A 85 45.87 -6.76 6.79
C HIS A 85 44.84 -5.68 6.46
N SER A 86 45.17 -4.89 5.56
CA SER A 86 44.61 -3.63 5.13
C SER A 86 43.06 -3.57 4.91
N PHE A 87 42.46 -4.63 4.39
CA PHE A 87 41.03 -4.60 4.09
C PHE A 87 40.15 -4.66 5.35
N SER A 88 40.58 -5.39 6.38
CA SER A 88 39.89 -5.44 7.67
C SER A 88 39.77 -4.08 8.35
N GLY A 89 40.80 -3.25 8.18
CA GLY A 89 40.79 -1.87 8.68
C GLY A 89 39.78 -0.97 7.96
N LYS A 90 39.63 -1.15 6.65
CA LYS A 90 38.64 -0.39 5.87
C LYS A 90 37.20 -0.82 6.19
N VAL A 91 36.96 -2.12 6.36
CA VAL A 91 35.70 -2.64 6.84
C VAL A 91 35.38 -2.09 8.23
N LEU A 92 36.38 -1.98 9.10
CA LEU A 92 36.19 -1.42 10.44
C LEU A 92 35.91 0.10 10.42
N SER A 93 36.52 0.83 9.49
CA SER A 93 36.23 2.25 9.26
C SER A 93 34.77 2.42 8.81
N PHE A 94 34.34 1.64 7.84
CA PHE A 94 32.95 1.59 7.39
C PHE A 94 31.98 1.20 8.51
N ALA A 95 32.33 0.21 9.33
CA ALA A 95 31.51 -0.15 10.49
C ALA A 95 31.37 1.00 11.50
N ALA A 96 32.39 1.85 11.66
CA ALA A 96 32.31 3.03 12.51
C ALA A 96 31.39 4.11 11.90
N GLU A 97 31.36 4.25 10.59
CA GLU A 97 30.43 5.14 9.86
C GLU A 97 28.99 4.64 10.03
N LEU A 98 28.74 3.35 9.83
CA LEU A 98 27.43 2.74 10.07
C LEU A 98 26.97 2.92 11.53
N CYS A 99 27.87 2.77 12.50
CA CYS A 99 27.55 3.02 13.90
C CYS A 99 27.16 4.49 14.14
N PHE A 100 27.86 5.43 13.52
CA PHE A 100 27.50 6.86 13.59
C PHE A 100 26.13 7.12 12.98
N ILE A 101 25.84 6.57 11.79
CA ILE A 101 24.55 6.66 11.12
C ILE A 101 23.45 6.08 12.04
N ALA A 102 23.69 4.89 12.62
CA ALA A 102 22.73 4.26 13.52
C ALA A 102 22.44 5.12 14.77
N LEU A 103 23.45 5.78 15.33
CA LEU A 103 23.26 6.70 16.47
C LEU A 103 22.44 7.93 16.09
N VAL A 104 22.68 8.51 14.92
CA VAL A 104 21.89 9.65 14.42
C VAL A 104 20.43 9.23 14.22
N GLN A 105 20.21 8.08 13.59
CA GLN A 105 18.84 7.57 13.36
C GLN A 105 18.14 7.18 14.67
N ALA A 106 18.87 6.63 15.64
CA ALA A 106 18.32 6.36 16.97
C ALA A 106 17.89 7.65 17.69
N ALA A 107 18.68 8.73 17.55
CA ALA A 107 18.30 10.03 18.10
C ALA A 107 17.04 10.60 17.43
N LEU A 108 16.91 10.49 16.11
CA LEU A 108 15.68 10.87 15.39
C LEU A 108 14.49 10.02 15.81
N LEU A 109 14.67 8.72 15.95
CA LEU A 109 13.62 7.82 16.43
C LEU A 109 13.16 8.21 17.83
N ILE A 110 14.10 8.40 18.78
CA ILE A 110 13.77 8.82 20.14
C ILE A 110 12.99 10.13 20.11
N TYR A 111 13.40 11.10 19.29
CA TYR A 111 12.69 12.36 19.14
C TYR A 111 11.23 12.16 18.68
N ILE A 112 11.01 11.36 17.62
CA ILE A 112 9.68 11.07 17.09
C ILE A 112 8.82 10.31 18.11
N LEU A 113 9.42 9.36 18.83
CA LEU A 113 8.71 8.61 19.88
C LEU A 113 8.29 9.54 21.03
N LEU A 114 9.15 10.48 21.45
CA LEU A 114 8.82 11.46 22.47
C LEU A 114 7.68 12.38 22.01
N LEU A 115 7.71 12.86 20.76
CA LEU A 115 6.60 13.65 20.22
C LEU A 115 5.30 12.83 20.15
N GLY A 116 5.37 11.56 19.75
CA GLY A 116 4.22 10.65 19.76
C GLY A 116 3.61 10.49 21.16
N ILE A 117 4.45 10.34 22.20
CA ILE A 117 3.98 10.28 23.60
C ILE A 117 3.31 11.60 24.01
N LEU A 118 3.93 12.74 23.70
CA LEU A 118 3.39 14.05 24.05
C LEU A 118 2.08 14.37 23.33
N SER A 119 1.89 13.87 22.11
CA SER A 119 0.65 14.02 21.34
C SER A 119 -0.40 12.93 21.61
N GLY A 120 -0.14 12.00 22.54
CA GLY A 120 -1.10 10.96 22.91
C GLY A 120 -1.33 9.91 21.82
N GLN A 121 -0.32 9.64 21.00
CA GLN A 121 -0.40 8.64 19.92
C GLN A 121 -0.57 7.22 20.47
N GLU A 122 -1.25 6.39 19.72
CA GLU A 122 -1.51 5.00 20.07
C GLU A 122 -0.29 4.11 19.85
N ILE A 123 -0.29 2.91 20.44
CA ILE A 123 0.87 2.00 20.44
C ILE A 123 1.29 1.57 19.02
N TRP A 124 0.36 1.46 18.09
CA TRP A 124 0.64 1.11 16.69
C TRP A 124 1.53 2.15 16.01
N PHE A 125 1.36 3.46 16.33
CA PHE A 125 2.17 4.54 15.77
C PHE A 125 3.67 4.33 16.04
N PHE A 126 4.03 3.89 17.25
CA PHE A 126 5.43 3.68 17.64
C PHE A 126 6.09 2.56 16.83
N ARG A 127 5.35 1.49 16.56
CA ARG A 127 5.81 0.40 15.70
C ARG A 127 5.99 0.85 14.26
N GLU A 128 5.02 1.58 13.74
CA GLU A 128 5.07 2.10 12.37
C GLU A 128 6.15 3.14 12.20
N ALA A 129 6.32 4.08 13.13
CA ALA A 129 7.37 5.06 13.12
C ALA A 129 8.77 4.41 13.09
N PHE A 130 8.98 3.35 13.89
CA PHE A 130 10.23 2.59 13.86
C PHE A 130 10.48 1.96 12.48
N MET A 131 9.50 1.28 11.91
CA MET A 131 9.63 0.63 10.61
C MET A 131 9.82 1.64 9.48
N TYR A 132 9.13 2.77 9.55
CA TYR A 132 9.24 3.87 8.58
C TYR A 132 10.65 4.50 8.59
N ILE A 133 11.19 4.80 9.76
CA ILE A 133 12.55 5.32 9.91
C ILE A 133 13.58 4.30 9.42
N LEU A 134 13.38 3.03 9.75
CA LEU A 134 14.25 1.96 9.26
C LEU A 134 14.24 1.91 7.73
N LEU A 135 13.06 1.93 7.11
CA LEU A 135 12.89 1.77 5.65
C LEU A 135 13.35 3.02 4.87
N TYR A 136 12.94 4.21 5.28
CA TYR A 136 13.11 5.42 4.48
C TYR A 136 14.24 6.35 4.95
N TYR A 137 14.75 6.17 6.17
CA TYR A 137 15.84 6.99 6.67
C TYR A 137 17.14 6.19 6.81
N PHE A 138 17.10 5.10 7.58
CA PHE A 138 18.29 4.33 7.90
C PHE A 138 18.85 3.57 6.69
N LEU A 139 18.05 2.71 6.05
CA LEU A 139 18.52 1.88 4.94
C LEU A 139 18.94 2.70 3.71
N PRO A 140 18.23 3.75 3.26
CA PRO A 140 18.70 4.63 2.21
C PRO A 140 20.01 5.33 2.56
N MET A 141 20.18 5.79 3.80
CA MET A 141 21.40 6.43 4.24
C MET A 141 22.59 5.46 4.24
N VAL A 142 22.39 4.20 4.66
CA VAL A 142 23.40 3.12 4.58
C VAL A 142 23.79 2.84 3.12
N PHE A 143 22.82 2.75 2.23
CA PHE A 143 23.09 2.56 0.80
C PHE A 143 23.89 3.72 0.22
N CYS A 144 23.51 4.95 0.53
CA CYS A 144 24.20 6.16 0.08
C CYS A 144 25.62 6.28 0.64
N ASP A 145 25.83 5.90 1.90
CA ASP A 145 27.15 5.84 2.51
C ASP A 145 28.08 4.84 1.76
N LEU A 146 27.55 3.67 1.40
CA LEU A 146 28.27 2.71 0.56
C LEU A 146 28.62 3.28 -0.82
N ILE A 147 27.68 3.94 -1.48
CA ILE A 147 27.92 4.58 -2.79
C ILE A 147 28.97 5.67 -2.67
N GLY A 148 28.90 6.53 -1.64
CA GLY A 148 29.90 7.54 -1.36
C GLY A 148 31.30 6.92 -1.17
N ASN A 149 31.40 5.86 -0.39
CA ASN A 149 32.64 5.09 -0.19
C ASN A 149 33.17 4.49 -1.51
N ILE A 150 32.29 3.97 -2.38
CA ILE A 150 32.68 3.48 -3.72
C ILE A 150 33.29 4.61 -4.56
N PHE A 151 32.64 5.77 -4.62
CA PHE A 151 33.14 6.91 -5.36
C PHE A 151 34.49 7.45 -4.80
N SER A 152 34.77 7.24 -3.53
CA SER A 152 36.05 7.61 -2.94
C SER A 152 37.25 6.90 -3.59
N PHE A 153 37.06 5.71 -4.22
CA PHE A 153 38.12 5.02 -4.98
C PHE A 153 38.59 5.78 -6.22
N LEU A 154 37.79 6.71 -6.75
CA LEU A 154 38.14 7.58 -7.88
C LEU A 154 39.05 8.77 -7.47
N GLY A 155 39.30 8.93 -6.18
CA GLY A 155 40.11 10.00 -5.62
C GLY A 155 39.32 11.28 -5.39
N GLU A 156 40.04 12.32 -4.94
CA GLU A 156 39.45 13.62 -4.68
C GLU A 156 39.45 14.48 -5.94
N LYS A 157 38.25 14.70 -6.48
CA LYS A 157 38.05 15.57 -7.65
C LYS A 157 36.78 16.40 -7.44
N PRO A 158 36.82 17.72 -7.69
CA PRO A 158 35.61 18.58 -7.52
C PRO A 158 34.40 18.09 -8.32
N VAL A 159 34.64 17.52 -9.50
CA VAL A 159 33.58 16.98 -10.35
C VAL A 159 32.79 15.84 -9.69
N LEU A 160 33.40 15.08 -8.79
CA LEU A 160 32.74 13.99 -8.09
C LEU A 160 31.67 14.47 -7.10
N TYR A 161 31.87 15.65 -6.49
CA TYR A 161 30.82 16.25 -5.66
C TYR A 161 29.57 16.57 -6.48
N PHE A 162 29.76 17.12 -7.69
CA PHE A 162 28.64 17.37 -8.60
C PHE A 162 27.96 16.06 -9.01
N VAL A 163 28.74 15.03 -9.34
CA VAL A 163 28.20 13.70 -9.69
C VAL A 163 27.42 13.10 -8.52
N LEU A 164 27.92 13.18 -7.29
CA LEU A 164 27.22 12.67 -6.10
C LEU A 164 25.91 13.43 -5.84
N ILE A 165 25.90 14.76 -6.05
CA ILE A 165 24.68 15.55 -5.94
C ILE A 165 23.66 15.09 -6.99
N MET A 166 24.08 14.90 -8.23
CA MET A 166 23.21 14.42 -9.31
C MET A 166 22.67 13.01 -9.03
N ILE A 167 23.54 12.09 -8.56
CA ILE A 167 23.10 10.76 -8.13
C ILE A 167 22.06 10.88 -7.02
N GLY A 168 22.35 11.67 -5.98
CA GLY A 168 21.41 11.86 -4.87
C GLY A 168 20.07 12.45 -5.30
N LEU A 169 20.07 13.36 -6.28
CA LEU A 169 18.81 13.85 -6.88
C LEU A 169 18.07 12.75 -7.61
N ILE A 170 18.76 11.95 -8.42
CA ILE A 170 18.12 10.91 -9.25
C ILE A 170 17.53 9.78 -8.41
N ILE A 171 18.26 9.32 -7.39
CA ILE A 171 17.84 8.17 -6.57
C ILE A 171 16.87 8.54 -5.45
N GLY A 172 16.68 9.81 -5.19
CA GLY A 172 15.82 10.29 -4.11
C GLY A 172 14.38 10.59 -4.55
N PRO A 173 13.47 10.75 -3.59
CA PRO A 173 12.06 10.97 -3.87
C PRO A 173 11.75 12.26 -4.64
N VAL A 174 12.56 13.31 -4.46
CA VAL A 174 12.44 14.56 -5.25
C VAL A 174 12.84 14.34 -6.70
N GLY A 175 13.86 13.51 -6.95
CA GLY A 175 14.30 13.17 -8.31
C GLY A 175 13.23 12.44 -9.10
N ARG A 176 12.47 11.55 -8.45
CA ARG A 176 11.35 10.88 -9.09
C ARG A 176 10.41 11.87 -9.77
N ILE A 177 9.98 12.91 -9.05
CA ILE A 177 9.08 13.95 -9.59
C ILE A 177 9.73 14.71 -10.76
N LEU A 178 11.02 15.04 -10.64
CA LEU A 178 11.73 15.83 -11.66
C LEU A 178 12.01 15.03 -12.94
N PHE A 179 12.32 13.75 -12.81
CA PHE A 179 12.77 12.93 -13.93
C PHE A 179 11.67 12.08 -14.54
N GLU A 180 10.54 11.90 -13.86
CA GLU A 180 9.40 11.12 -14.36
C GLU A 180 9.00 11.54 -15.77
N SER A 181 8.69 12.81 -15.96
CA SER A 181 8.29 13.33 -17.27
C SER A 181 9.37 13.16 -18.37
N ILE A 182 10.64 13.22 -18.01
CA ILE A 182 11.76 13.02 -18.95
C ILE A 182 11.87 11.54 -19.34
N VAL A 183 11.74 10.65 -18.36
CA VAL A 183 11.87 9.21 -18.58
C VAL A 183 10.69 8.68 -19.37
N ASP A 184 9.49 9.19 -19.13
CA ASP A 184 8.27 8.85 -19.87
C ASP A 184 8.38 9.22 -21.34
N ILE A 185 8.93 10.40 -21.66
CA ILE A 185 9.18 10.82 -23.05
C ILE A 185 10.14 9.88 -23.77
N VAL A 186 11.17 9.36 -23.06
CA VAL A 186 12.23 8.55 -23.67
C VAL A 186 11.87 7.07 -23.77
N PHE A 187 11.23 6.51 -22.74
CA PHE A 187 11.00 5.07 -22.60
C PHE A 187 9.53 4.68 -22.72
N GLY A 188 8.63 5.66 -22.80
CA GLY A 188 7.18 5.46 -22.75
C GLY A 188 6.68 5.20 -21.32
N ASP A 189 5.41 5.49 -21.12
CA ASP A 189 4.81 5.62 -19.80
C ASP A 189 5.04 4.45 -18.85
N LYS A 190 4.81 3.19 -19.28
CA LYS A 190 4.99 2.01 -18.41
C LYS A 190 6.45 1.74 -18.04
N ALA A 191 7.34 1.79 -19.01
CA ALA A 191 8.75 1.49 -18.79
C ALA A 191 9.42 2.62 -18.02
N GLY A 192 9.01 3.87 -18.29
CA GLY A 192 9.47 5.06 -17.61
C GLY A 192 9.16 5.02 -16.13
N LEU A 193 7.92 4.72 -15.77
CA LEU A 193 7.47 4.60 -14.40
C LEU A 193 8.18 3.49 -13.62
N TRP A 194 8.24 2.30 -14.22
CA TRP A 194 8.95 1.21 -13.59
C TRP A 194 10.42 1.56 -13.32
N LEU A 195 11.07 2.25 -14.25
CA LEU A 195 12.48 2.67 -14.11
C LEU A 195 12.65 3.73 -13.02
N THR A 196 11.76 4.72 -12.96
CA THR A 196 11.82 5.77 -11.92
C THR A 196 11.56 5.20 -10.53
N ASP A 197 10.59 4.29 -10.38
CA ASP A 197 10.32 3.60 -9.13
C ASP A 197 11.45 2.66 -8.71
N PHE A 198 12.08 1.97 -9.69
CA PHE A 198 13.23 1.12 -9.43
C PHE A 198 14.49 1.90 -9.02
N ILE A 199 14.69 3.09 -9.54
CA ILE A 199 15.83 3.94 -9.17
C ILE A 199 15.59 4.64 -7.84
N ASN A 200 14.35 5.02 -7.52
CA ASN A 200 14.00 5.74 -6.29
C ASN A 200 14.14 4.85 -5.06
N ILE A 201 15.00 5.24 -4.11
CA ILE A 201 15.22 4.55 -2.83
C ILE A 201 14.42 5.16 -1.66
N GLY A 202 13.73 6.27 -1.89
CA GLY A 202 12.89 6.96 -0.90
C GLY A 202 11.40 6.62 -1.05
N GLN A 203 10.57 7.49 -0.51
CA GLN A 203 9.11 7.41 -0.67
C GLN A 203 8.73 7.56 -2.14
N ILE A 204 7.71 6.83 -2.55
CA ILE A 204 7.15 6.97 -3.91
C ILE A 204 6.41 8.30 -4.01
N ASP A 205 5.61 8.64 -3.00
CA ASP A 205 4.89 9.90 -2.93
C ASP A 205 5.30 10.70 -1.70
N ILE A 206 5.90 11.87 -1.94
CA ILE A 206 6.36 12.79 -0.88
C ILE A 206 5.24 13.69 -0.35
N GLY A 207 4.12 13.77 -1.04
CA GLY A 207 2.99 14.63 -0.70
C GLY A 207 1.82 13.91 -0.04
N ARG A 208 1.84 12.59 0.00
CA ARG A 208 0.75 11.81 0.58
C ARG A 208 0.86 11.77 2.10
N GLY A 209 -0.19 12.26 2.75
CA GLY A 209 -0.36 12.10 4.18
C GLY A 209 -0.50 10.62 4.60
N MET A 210 -0.49 10.37 5.91
CA MET A 210 -0.81 9.05 6.45
C MET A 210 -2.24 8.67 6.03
N ASP A 211 -2.37 7.47 5.51
CA ASP A 211 -3.66 6.91 5.18
C ASP A 211 -4.39 6.49 6.46
N LEU A 212 -5.65 6.90 6.63
CA LEU A 212 -6.42 6.58 7.83
C LEU A 212 -6.67 5.08 7.99
N PHE A 213 -6.74 4.33 6.90
CA PHE A 213 -6.99 2.91 6.91
C PHE A 213 -5.68 2.09 6.85
N TYR A 214 -4.77 2.46 5.96
CA TYR A 214 -3.51 1.74 5.73
C TYR A 214 -2.40 2.12 6.72
N GLY A 215 -2.45 3.34 7.23
CA GLY A 215 -1.39 3.93 8.04
C GLY A 215 -0.24 4.50 7.22
N LEU A 216 0.98 4.38 7.74
CA LEU A 216 2.20 4.78 7.03
C LEU A 216 2.52 3.81 5.90
N GLN A 217 3.03 4.32 4.78
CA GLN A 217 3.40 3.53 3.61
C GLN A 217 4.67 2.69 3.86
N ILE A 218 4.52 1.57 4.54
CA ILE A 218 5.61 0.65 4.89
C ILE A 218 5.34 -0.67 4.18
N GLU A 219 5.92 -0.86 3.01
CA GLU A 219 5.64 -2.01 2.15
C GLU A 219 6.85 -2.95 2.06
N MET A 220 6.61 -4.26 2.16
CA MET A 220 7.66 -5.28 2.10
C MET A 220 8.42 -5.25 0.78
N LYS A 221 7.75 -4.91 -0.31
CA LYS A 221 8.37 -4.75 -1.62
C LYS A 221 9.50 -3.71 -1.59
N ARG A 222 9.30 -2.59 -0.87
CA ARG A 222 10.33 -1.55 -0.70
C ARG A 222 11.51 -2.04 0.16
N PHE A 223 11.24 -2.86 1.19
CA PHE A 223 12.32 -3.50 1.95
C PHE A 223 13.17 -4.41 1.06
N PHE A 224 12.55 -5.25 0.24
CA PHE A 224 13.29 -6.12 -0.67
C PHE A 224 14.11 -5.32 -1.67
N HIS A 225 13.55 -4.22 -2.19
CA HIS A 225 14.24 -3.34 -3.11
C HIS A 225 15.51 -2.72 -2.50
N ILE A 226 15.40 -2.05 -1.37
CA ILE A 226 16.55 -1.37 -0.74
C ILE A 226 17.60 -2.38 -0.24
N LEU A 227 17.19 -3.53 0.29
CA LEU A 227 18.11 -4.58 0.70
C LEU A 227 18.86 -5.18 -0.50
N MET A 228 18.17 -5.43 -1.62
CA MET A 228 18.81 -5.82 -2.87
C MET A 228 19.93 -4.84 -3.24
N LEU A 229 19.61 -3.54 -3.28
CA LEU A 229 20.57 -2.49 -3.65
C LEU A 229 21.76 -2.44 -2.68
N ILE A 230 21.52 -2.57 -1.37
CA ILE A 230 22.59 -2.59 -0.36
C ILE A 230 23.51 -3.80 -0.59
N PHE A 231 22.97 -5.01 -0.75
CA PHE A 231 23.78 -6.21 -0.95
C PHE A 231 24.59 -6.15 -2.25
N MET A 232 24.01 -5.62 -3.33
CA MET A 232 24.72 -5.39 -4.58
C MET A 232 25.83 -4.34 -4.44
N ALA A 233 25.57 -3.24 -3.72
CA ALA A 233 26.57 -2.20 -3.45
C ALA A 233 27.69 -2.74 -2.56
N VAL A 234 27.40 -3.55 -1.53
CA VAL A 234 28.40 -4.23 -0.70
C VAL A 234 29.28 -5.15 -1.56
N ALA A 235 28.66 -5.98 -2.40
CA ALA A 235 29.42 -6.85 -3.30
C ALA A 235 30.37 -6.05 -4.20
N PHE A 236 29.89 -4.97 -4.80
CA PHE A 236 30.68 -4.11 -5.67
C PHE A 236 31.80 -3.40 -4.91
N TYR A 237 31.53 -2.87 -3.71
CA TYR A 237 32.53 -2.28 -2.83
C TYR A 237 33.65 -3.27 -2.49
N LEU A 238 33.28 -4.53 -2.16
CA LEU A 238 34.24 -5.60 -1.85
C LEU A 238 35.08 -5.98 -3.07
N ILE A 239 34.46 -6.09 -4.27
CA ILE A 239 35.16 -6.39 -5.52
C ILE A 239 36.17 -5.30 -5.86
N LEU A 240 35.80 -4.02 -5.74
CA LEU A 240 36.71 -2.91 -5.92
C LEU A 240 37.90 -2.98 -4.92
N GLY A 241 37.58 -3.26 -3.66
CA GLY A 241 38.60 -3.45 -2.61
C GLY A 241 39.59 -4.56 -2.95
N LEU A 242 39.14 -5.68 -3.52
CA LEU A 242 40.02 -6.76 -3.99
C LEU A 242 41.02 -6.31 -5.08
N GLY A 243 40.61 -5.38 -5.93
CA GLY A 243 41.47 -4.80 -6.96
C GLY A 243 42.63 -3.94 -6.39
N PHE A 244 42.35 -3.23 -5.28
CA PHE A 244 43.32 -2.30 -4.67
C PHE A 244 44.25 -2.93 -3.64
N TYR A 245 43.84 -4.04 -3.00
CA TYR A 245 44.59 -4.63 -1.88
C TYR A 245 45.27 -5.96 -2.26
N LYS A 246 46.57 -6.07 -2.10
CA LYS A 246 47.37 -7.23 -2.54
C LYS A 246 47.25 -8.48 -1.65
N ARG A 247 46.96 -8.34 -0.36
CA ARG A 247 46.78 -9.49 0.56
C ARG A 247 45.34 -9.93 0.63
N ARG A 248 45.07 -11.18 0.22
CA ARG A 248 43.76 -11.73 0.01
C ARG A 248 43.58 -12.98 0.87
N GLY A 249 42.63 -12.98 1.81
CA GLY A 249 42.19 -14.16 2.52
C GLY A 249 41.03 -14.86 1.79
N VAL A 250 40.77 -16.12 2.10
CA VAL A 250 39.65 -16.92 1.53
C VAL A 250 38.30 -16.20 1.69
N THR A 251 38.08 -15.53 2.81
CA THR A 251 36.85 -14.77 3.10
C THR A 251 36.59 -13.66 2.06
N HIS A 252 37.62 -13.06 1.51
CA HIS A 252 37.47 -12.00 0.50
C HIS A 252 36.93 -12.50 -0.85
N TYR A 253 37.13 -13.76 -1.15
CA TYR A 253 36.61 -14.38 -2.37
C TYR A 253 35.19 -14.96 -2.19
N CYS A 254 34.83 -15.34 -0.96
CA CYS A 254 33.54 -15.95 -0.68
C CYS A 254 32.42 -14.93 -0.37
N ILE A 255 32.76 -13.79 0.25
CA ILE A 255 31.75 -12.81 0.67
C ILE A 255 31.08 -12.10 -0.51
N PRO A 256 31.79 -11.58 -1.56
CA PRO A 256 31.12 -10.92 -2.67
C PRO A 256 30.10 -11.82 -3.41
N PRO A 257 30.41 -13.08 -3.79
CA PRO A 257 29.41 -13.98 -4.38
C PRO A 257 28.23 -14.22 -3.46
N LEU A 258 28.45 -14.36 -2.15
CA LEU A 258 27.36 -14.52 -1.17
C LEU A 258 26.45 -13.29 -1.16
N CYS A 259 27.03 -12.08 -1.15
CA CYS A 259 26.25 -10.84 -1.21
C CYS A 259 25.45 -10.75 -2.53
N ILE A 260 26.04 -11.12 -3.66
CA ILE A 260 25.35 -11.15 -4.95
C ILE A 260 24.19 -12.15 -4.89
N THR A 261 24.41 -13.35 -4.35
CA THR A 261 23.34 -14.36 -4.21
C THR A 261 22.19 -13.85 -3.34
N VAL A 262 22.50 -13.23 -2.21
CA VAL A 262 21.47 -12.63 -1.33
C VAL A 262 20.77 -11.49 -2.04
N GLY A 263 21.49 -10.63 -2.76
CA GLY A 263 20.90 -9.56 -3.57
C GLY A 263 19.96 -10.10 -4.66
N ILE A 264 20.31 -11.19 -5.32
CA ILE A 264 19.45 -11.86 -6.31
C ILE A 264 18.18 -12.43 -5.64
N ILE A 265 18.29 -13.02 -4.44
CA ILE A 265 17.12 -13.50 -3.70
C ILE A 265 16.16 -12.34 -3.41
N PHE A 266 16.67 -11.19 -2.97
CA PHE A 266 15.84 -10.01 -2.75
C PHE A 266 15.27 -9.44 -4.06
N LEU A 267 16.01 -9.48 -5.16
CA LEU A 267 15.50 -9.12 -6.48
C LEU A 267 14.32 -10.02 -6.90
N ILE A 268 14.45 -11.32 -6.73
CA ILE A 268 13.38 -12.28 -7.02
C ILE A 268 12.14 -11.96 -6.15
N ARG A 269 12.34 -11.65 -4.86
CA ARG A 269 11.23 -11.25 -3.99
C ARG A 269 10.61 -9.91 -4.37
N TYR A 270 11.41 -8.95 -4.79
CA TYR A 270 10.93 -7.66 -5.28
C TYR A 270 10.08 -7.79 -6.55
N LEU A 271 10.48 -8.68 -7.47
CA LEU A 271 9.78 -8.94 -8.73
C LEU A 271 8.63 -9.95 -8.57
N ALA A 272 8.55 -10.65 -7.43
CA ALA A 272 7.50 -11.63 -7.20
C ALA A 272 6.12 -10.98 -7.18
N PRO A 273 5.12 -11.59 -7.82
CA PRO A 273 3.73 -11.16 -7.68
C PRO A 273 3.25 -11.31 -6.23
N GLY A 274 2.19 -10.61 -5.87
CA GLY A 274 1.55 -10.71 -4.56
C GLY A 274 1.90 -9.59 -3.57
N PHE A 275 2.91 -8.76 -3.84
CA PHE A 275 3.22 -7.60 -3.01
C PHE A 275 2.65 -6.33 -3.65
N VAL A 276 1.37 -6.07 -3.43
CA VAL A 276 0.68 -4.88 -3.92
C VAL A 276 1.15 -3.64 -3.17
N GLN A 277 1.57 -2.61 -3.88
CA GLN A 277 1.99 -1.32 -3.31
C GLN A 277 0.82 -0.34 -3.34
N THR A 278 0.30 0.03 -2.18
CA THR A 278 -0.77 1.05 -2.08
C THR A 278 -0.29 2.45 -2.48
N SER A 279 1.01 2.69 -2.39
CA SER A 279 1.64 3.90 -2.91
C SER A 279 1.43 4.09 -4.42
N GLU A 280 1.15 3.02 -5.16
CA GLU A 280 0.78 3.08 -6.56
C GLU A 280 -0.61 3.68 -6.81
N ALA A 281 -1.44 3.82 -5.78
CA ALA A 281 -2.75 4.46 -5.81
C ALA A 281 -2.75 5.95 -5.42
N SER A 282 -1.60 6.59 -5.28
CA SER A 282 -1.53 7.96 -4.77
C SER A 282 -1.92 9.03 -5.78
N TYR A 283 -2.54 10.09 -5.26
CA TYR A 283 -3.05 11.23 -6.04
C TYR A 283 -1.99 12.14 -6.65
N ASN A 284 -0.90 12.40 -5.93
CA ASN A 284 0.07 13.43 -6.32
C ASN A 284 1.10 12.94 -7.34
N SER A 285 1.02 11.69 -7.72
CA SER A 285 1.86 11.15 -8.76
C SER A 285 1.00 10.93 -10.00
N PHE A 286 1.24 11.67 -11.05
CA PHE A 286 0.66 11.42 -12.38
C PHE A 286 0.87 9.98 -12.87
N ALA A 287 1.70 9.25 -12.17
CA ALA A 287 2.18 7.93 -12.49
C ALA A 287 1.52 6.79 -11.71
N ILE A 288 0.89 7.07 -10.59
CA ILE A 288 0.51 6.04 -9.63
C ILE A 288 -0.96 5.67 -9.80
N GLY A 289 -1.24 4.40 -9.67
CA GLY A 289 -2.50 3.80 -10.11
C GLY A 289 -2.56 3.67 -11.63
N PHE A 290 -1.41 3.90 -12.25
CA PHE A 290 -1.25 4.00 -13.69
C PHE A 290 -1.64 2.72 -14.40
N TYR A 291 -1.32 1.57 -13.80
CA TYR A 291 -1.64 0.29 -14.42
C TYR A 291 -3.14 0.10 -14.60
N ASP A 292 -3.94 0.34 -13.56
CA ASP A 292 -5.40 0.24 -13.65
C ASP A 292 -5.97 1.38 -14.50
N ARG A 293 -5.49 2.61 -14.34
CA ARG A 293 -5.92 3.73 -15.18
C ARG A 293 -5.66 3.50 -16.65
N MET A 294 -4.43 3.12 -17.02
CA MET A 294 -4.11 2.81 -18.41
C MET A 294 -4.90 1.62 -18.93
N TYR A 295 -5.11 0.62 -18.10
CA TYR A 295 -5.85 -0.56 -18.49
C TYR A 295 -7.31 -0.21 -18.81
N TYR A 296 -7.95 0.63 -17.98
CA TYR A 296 -9.36 0.97 -18.11
C TYR A 296 -9.62 2.21 -18.98
N THR A 297 -8.60 3.01 -19.34
CA THR A 297 -8.78 4.17 -20.23
C THR A 297 -9.36 3.75 -21.58
N GLY A 298 -10.49 4.36 -21.95
CA GLY A 298 -11.20 4.07 -23.18
C GLY A 298 -11.97 2.74 -23.20
N LYS A 299 -12.10 2.06 -22.06
CA LYS A 299 -12.98 0.90 -21.93
C LYS A 299 -14.42 1.35 -21.74
N SER A 300 -15.36 0.54 -22.26
CA SER A 300 -16.79 0.83 -22.14
C SER A 300 -17.27 0.75 -20.70
N GLU A 301 -18.12 1.67 -20.29
CA GLU A 301 -18.85 1.61 -19.02
C GLU A 301 -20.07 0.69 -19.11
N GLU A 302 -20.46 0.30 -20.33
CA GLU A 302 -21.60 -0.59 -20.52
C GLU A 302 -21.29 -2.00 -20.01
N ARG A 303 -22.21 -2.52 -19.25
CA ARG A 303 -22.21 -3.89 -18.79
C ARG A 303 -23.38 -4.62 -19.41
N LEU A 304 -23.10 -5.75 -20.02
CA LEU A 304 -24.14 -6.65 -20.51
C LEU A 304 -24.64 -7.51 -19.36
N ASP A 305 -25.95 -7.63 -19.25
CA ASP A 305 -26.59 -8.49 -18.26
C ASP A 305 -26.12 -9.94 -18.42
N GLY A 306 -26.07 -10.65 -17.31
CA GLY A 306 -25.65 -12.06 -17.31
C GLY A 306 -26.79 -12.98 -17.74
N SER A 307 -26.43 -14.02 -18.49
CA SER A 307 -27.36 -15.13 -18.84
C SER A 307 -27.71 -16.03 -17.64
N PHE A 308 -27.14 -15.75 -16.47
CA PHE A 308 -27.42 -16.49 -15.24
C PHE A 308 -27.45 -15.55 -14.03
N ARG A 309 -28.06 -16.03 -12.95
CA ARG A 309 -28.13 -15.33 -11.67
C ARG A 309 -27.50 -16.17 -10.57
N ILE A 310 -26.65 -15.57 -9.76
CA ILE A 310 -26.05 -16.22 -8.59
C ILE A 310 -27.05 -16.21 -7.44
N SER A 311 -27.21 -17.34 -6.77
CA SER A 311 -27.99 -17.49 -5.52
C SER A 311 -27.10 -17.73 -4.30
N LYS A 312 -25.93 -18.38 -4.49
CA LYS A 312 -25.01 -18.69 -3.41
C LYS A 312 -23.57 -18.70 -3.90
N ILE A 313 -22.65 -18.14 -3.06
CA ILE A 313 -21.20 -18.30 -3.20
C ILE A 313 -20.66 -18.83 -1.87
N GLU A 314 -19.95 -19.95 -1.92
CA GLU A 314 -19.34 -20.56 -0.75
C GLU A 314 -17.89 -20.95 -1.04
N GLY A 315 -16.99 -20.85 -0.06
CA GLY A 315 -15.60 -21.25 -0.25
C GLY A 315 -14.60 -20.71 0.77
N GLU A 316 -13.36 -20.75 0.36
CA GLU A 316 -12.22 -20.27 1.13
C GLU A 316 -11.60 -19.06 0.44
N ILE A 317 -11.31 -18.01 1.20
CA ILE A 317 -10.65 -16.79 0.76
C ILE A 317 -9.37 -16.64 1.58
N ASP A 318 -8.24 -16.50 0.89
CA ASP A 318 -6.96 -16.14 1.50
C ASP A 318 -6.57 -14.72 1.07
N THR A 319 -6.42 -13.84 2.05
CA THR A 319 -6.12 -12.41 1.86
C THR A 319 -4.68 -12.05 2.19
N ARG A 320 -3.75 -13.01 2.27
CA ARG A 320 -2.32 -12.74 2.53
C ARG A 320 -1.67 -11.95 1.40
N THR A 321 -0.43 -12.18 1.13
CA THR A 321 0.30 -11.49 0.05
C THR A 321 -0.28 -11.70 -1.35
N PHE A 322 -1.09 -12.73 -1.51
CA PHE A 322 -1.71 -13.12 -2.76
C PHE A 322 -3.18 -13.41 -2.49
N PHE A 323 -4.07 -12.65 -3.11
CA PHE A 323 -5.49 -12.96 -2.97
C PHE A 323 -5.79 -14.28 -3.68
N SER A 324 -6.50 -15.18 -3.01
CA SER A 324 -7.00 -16.40 -3.63
C SER A 324 -8.41 -16.74 -3.15
N PHE A 325 -9.16 -17.31 -4.06
CA PHE A 325 -10.48 -17.86 -3.81
C PHE A 325 -10.53 -19.30 -4.34
N ASP A 326 -11.05 -20.20 -3.54
CA ASP A 326 -11.38 -21.56 -3.92
C ASP A 326 -12.78 -21.89 -3.38
N GLY A 327 -13.74 -22.05 -4.28
CA GLY A 327 -15.10 -22.19 -3.83
C GLY A 327 -16.07 -22.63 -4.92
N ARG A 328 -17.33 -22.59 -4.56
CA ARG A 328 -18.46 -22.98 -5.41
C ARG A 328 -19.42 -21.81 -5.60
N VAL A 329 -19.84 -21.64 -6.83
CA VAL A 329 -20.88 -20.69 -7.24
C VAL A 329 -22.11 -21.49 -7.66
N SER A 330 -23.28 -21.13 -7.12
CA SER A 330 -24.56 -21.76 -7.45
C SER A 330 -25.57 -20.70 -7.84
N GLY A 331 -26.48 -21.03 -8.73
CA GLY A 331 -27.44 -20.08 -9.24
C GLY A 331 -28.45 -20.69 -10.19
N LYS A 332 -29.08 -19.83 -10.99
CA LYS A 332 -30.08 -20.22 -12.01
C LYS A 332 -29.77 -19.58 -13.35
N MET A 333 -30.01 -20.32 -14.41
CA MET A 333 -29.99 -19.79 -15.77
C MET A 333 -31.15 -18.84 -16.01
N LEU A 334 -30.93 -17.76 -16.72
CA LEU A 334 -31.95 -16.79 -17.15
C LEU A 334 -32.35 -16.99 -18.61
N GLU A 335 -31.43 -17.53 -19.40
CA GLU A 335 -31.56 -17.75 -20.84
C GLU A 335 -31.09 -19.15 -21.21
N ASP A 336 -31.58 -19.67 -22.34
CA ASP A 336 -31.08 -20.92 -22.93
C ASP A 336 -29.72 -20.63 -23.59
N THR A 337 -28.64 -21.22 -23.07
CA THR A 337 -27.28 -21.01 -23.60
C THR A 337 -26.33 -22.13 -23.20
N ASP A 338 -25.28 -22.33 -24.00
CA ASP A 338 -24.16 -23.23 -23.72
C ASP A 338 -22.93 -22.51 -23.18
N GLU A 339 -23.03 -21.19 -22.93
CA GLU A 339 -21.97 -20.41 -22.31
C GLU A 339 -22.53 -19.40 -21.30
N ILE A 340 -21.74 -19.06 -20.26
CA ILE A 340 -22.04 -17.99 -19.31
C ILE A 340 -20.84 -17.09 -19.15
N ASP A 341 -21.09 -15.80 -18.97
CA ASP A 341 -20.09 -14.78 -18.72
C ASP A 341 -20.25 -14.20 -17.31
N PHE A 342 -19.12 -13.99 -16.63
CA PHE A 342 -19.06 -13.18 -15.42
C PHE A 342 -17.84 -12.26 -15.42
N THR A 343 -17.95 -11.15 -14.71
CA THR A 343 -16.87 -10.17 -14.55
C THR A 343 -16.07 -10.50 -13.30
N LEU A 344 -14.75 -10.46 -13.43
CA LEU A 344 -13.76 -10.59 -12.36
C LEU A 344 -12.59 -9.64 -12.66
N TYR A 345 -12.03 -8.99 -11.65
CA TYR A 345 -10.88 -8.09 -11.84
C TYR A 345 -9.73 -8.80 -12.57
N HIS A 346 -9.18 -8.15 -13.59
CA HIS A 346 -8.31 -8.76 -14.60
C HIS A 346 -7.03 -9.43 -14.07
N ASP A 347 -6.48 -8.96 -12.93
CA ASP A 347 -5.28 -9.56 -12.34
C ASP A 347 -5.57 -10.76 -11.44
N LEU A 348 -6.84 -11.05 -11.16
CA LEU A 348 -7.28 -12.29 -10.55
C LEU A 348 -7.44 -13.35 -11.64
N LYS A 349 -6.44 -14.24 -11.76
CA LYS A 349 -6.39 -15.24 -12.84
C LYS A 349 -7.08 -16.53 -12.43
N VAL A 350 -8.03 -16.94 -13.25
CA VAL A 350 -8.73 -18.21 -13.07
C VAL A 350 -7.79 -19.36 -13.39
N GLY A 351 -7.58 -20.23 -12.41
CA GLY A 351 -6.75 -21.41 -12.53
C GLY A 351 -7.53 -22.65 -12.94
N SER A 352 -8.78 -22.78 -12.43
CA SER A 352 -9.63 -23.92 -12.75
C SER A 352 -11.10 -23.58 -12.61
N VAL A 353 -11.90 -24.20 -13.47
CA VAL A 353 -13.36 -24.23 -13.38
C VAL A 353 -13.79 -25.68 -13.58
N SER A 354 -14.67 -26.19 -12.71
CA SER A 354 -15.18 -27.54 -12.79
C SER A 354 -16.64 -27.59 -12.34
N GLY A 355 -17.42 -28.49 -12.92
CA GLY A 355 -18.83 -28.64 -12.59
C GLY A 355 -19.52 -29.60 -13.57
N GLU A 356 -20.80 -29.88 -13.34
CA GLU A 356 -21.56 -30.75 -14.22
C GLU A 356 -21.66 -30.13 -15.62
N GLY A 357 -21.16 -30.85 -16.63
CA GLY A 357 -21.19 -30.44 -18.05
C GLY A 357 -20.30 -29.26 -18.38
N VAL A 358 -19.39 -28.83 -17.50
CA VAL A 358 -18.39 -27.82 -17.83
C VAL A 358 -17.36 -28.42 -18.77
N LYS A 359 -17.25 -27.86 -19.99
CA LYS A 359 -16.28 -28.24 -21.01
C LYS A 359 -14.94 -27.52 -20.88
N GLY A 360 -14.98 -26.27 -20.40
CA GLY A 360 -13.79 -25.43 -20.24
C GLY A 360 -14.15 -23.99 -19.95
N PHE A 361 -13.15 -23.15 -19.86
CA PHE A 361 -13.30 -21.71 -19.65
C PHE A 361 -12.26 -20.92 -20.43
N SER A 362 -12.52 -19.65 -20.62
CA SER A 362 -11.54 -18.66 -21.08
C SER A 362 -11.65 -17.40 -20.24
N GLN A 363 -10.53 -16.73 -20.02
CA GLN A 363 -10.51 -15.40 -19.40
C GLN A 363 -9.89 -14.42 -20.38
N ASN A 364 -10.64 -13.39 -20.71
CA ASN A 364 -10.16 -12.30 -21.55
C ASN A 364 -10.46 -10.98 -20.82
N GLU A 365 -9.40 -10.25 -20.47
CA GLU A 365 -9.52 -9.05 -19.67
C GLU A 365 -10.26 -9.35 -18.34
N ASP A 366 -11.30 -8.59 -17.99
CA ASP A 366 -12.12 -8.78 -16.80
C ASP A 366 -13.26 -9.79 -17.00
N THR A 367 -13.44 -10.30 -18.20
CA THR A 367 -14.51 -11.25 -18.50
C THR A 367 -14.00 -12.68 -18.45
N VAL A 368 -14.67 -13.51 -17.66
CA VAL A 368 -14.47 -14.95 -17.61
C VAL A 368 -15.68 -15.62 -18.24
N ARG A 369 -15.44 -16.49 -19.21
CA ARG A 369 -16.45 -17.26 -19.93
C ARG A 369 -16.31 -18.73 -19.60
N ILE A 370 -17.41 -19.37 -19.22
CA ILE A 370 -17.50 -20.82 -19.01
C ILE A 370 -18.31 -21.42 -20.15
N TYR A 371 -17.80 -22.52 -20.73
CA TYR A 371 -18.46 -23.28 -21.80
C TYR A 371 -19.01 -24.59 -21.26
N PHE A 372 -20.24 -24.93 -21.68
CA PHE A 372 -20.89 -26.20 -21.35
C PHE A 372 -20.86 -27.16 -22.53
N ASP A 373 -21.01 -28.44 -22.25
CA ASP A 373 -21.07 -29.52 -23.25
C ASP A 373 -22.40 -29.53 -24.01
N ARG A 374 -23.43 -28.91 -23.44
CA ARG A 374 -24.77 -28.76 -24.00
C ARG A 374 -25.42 -27.46 -23.50
N GLU A 375 -26.42 -27.02 -24.25
CA GLU A 375 -27.26 -25.90 -23.88
C GLU A 375 -27.93 -26.15 -22.52
N ARG A 376 -27.92 -25.14 -21.66
CA ARG A 376 -28.57 -25.11 -20.35
C ARG A 376 -29.90 -24.38 -20.52
N GLU A 377 -30.97 -24.99 -20.01
CA GLU A 377 -32.33 -24.42 -20.12
C GLU A 377 -32.52 -23.26 -19.13
N SER A 378 -33.23 -22.22 -19.56
CA SER A 378 -33.68 -21.12 -18.71
C SER A 378 -34.49 -21.63 -17.50
N GLY A 379 -34.24 -21.08 -16.32
CA GLY A 379 -34.80 -21.53 -15.05
C GLY A 379 -34.07 -22.74 -14.44
N GLY A 380 -33.18 -23.40 -15.19
CA GLY A 380 -32.40 -24.54 -14.70
C GLY A 380 -31.34 -24.12 -13.64
N ASP A 381 -31.11 -25.04 -12.70
CA ASP A 381 -30.06 -24.82 -11.69
C ASP A 381 -28.67 -24.97 -12.32
N ILE A 382 -27.76 -24.10 -11.92
CA ILE A 382 -26.34 -24.12 -12.31
C ILE A 382 -25.46 -24.12 -11.07
N ALA A 383 -24.41 -24.94 -11.08
CA ALA A 383 -23.39 -24.92 -10.06
C ALA A 383 -22.03 -25.32 -10.64
N PHE A 384 -21.00 -24.57 -10.28
CA PHE A 384 -19.62 -24.85 -10.67
C PHE A 384 -18.65 -24.47 -9.55
N SER A 385 -17.55 -25.18 -9.47
CA SER A 385 -16.42 -24.83 -8.61
C SER A 385 -15.44 -23.96 -9.38
N LEU A 386 -14.91 -22.96 -8.72
CA LEU A 386 -14.05 -21.93 -9.31
C LEU A 386 -12.85 -21.70 -8.38
N SER A 387 -11.66 -21.76 -8.94
CA SER A 387 -10.43 -21.39 -8.23
C SER A 387 -9.67 -20.34 -9.02
N TYR A 388 -9.32 -19.23 -8.36
CA TYR A 388 -8.52 -18.16 -8.94
C TYR A 388 -7.62 -17.51 -7.90
N CYS A 389 -6.54 -16.89 -8.37
CA CYS A 389 -5.63 -16.16 -7.52
C CYS A 389 -4.97 -15.02 -8.31
N GLY A 390 -4.42 -14.04 -7.60
CA GLY A 390 -3.71 -12.95 -8.25
C GLY A 390 -3.45 -11.76 -7.33
N ASN A 391 -2.99 -10.67 -7.95
CA ASN A 391 -2.86 -9.41 -7.28
C ASN A 391 -4.21 -8.70 -7.25
N SER A 392 -4.50 -8.08 -6.12
CA SER A 392 -5.59 -7.11 -6.05
C SER A 392 -5.16 -5.77 -6.67
N SER A 393 -6.11 -4.87 -6.90
CA SER A 393 -5.82 -3.50 -7.32
C SER A 393 -5.02 -2.75 -6.24
N PRO A 394 -4.13 -1.81 -6.61
CA PRO A 394 -3.52 -0.88 -5.67
C PRO A 394 -4.53 0.01 -4.94
N TYR A 395 -5.71 0.20 -5.52
CA TYR A 395 -6.82 0.95 -4.91
C TYR A 395 -7.63 0.09 -3.94
N PHE A 396 -7.85 -1.18 -4.30
CA PHE A 396 -8.61 -2.17 -3.54
C PHE A 396 -7.67 -3.31 -3.17
N TYR A 397 -6.81 -3.04 -2.22
CA TYR A 397 -5.65 -3.86 -1.92
C TYR A 397 -5.93 -4.98 -0.94
N SER A 398 -5.23 -6.09 -1.17
CA SER A 398 -5.07 -7.18 -0.24
C SER A 398 -3.58 -7.49 -0.15
N ASN A 399 -2.95 -7.13 0.96
CA ASN A 399 -1.54 -7.35 1.18
C ASN A 399 -1.24 -7.74 2.64
N GLU A 400 0.05 -7.87 2.98
CA GLU A 400 0.51 -8.30 4.30
C GLU A 400 0.17 -7.35 5.46
N ARG A 401 -0.29 -6.12 5.16
CA ARG A 401 -0.59 -5.10 6.17
C ARG A 401 -2.06 -4.82 6.35
N ALA A 402 -2.78 -4.77 5.24
CA ALA A 402 -4.17 -4.39 5.24
C ALA A 402 -4.92 -5.04 4.09
N VAL A 403 -6.21 -5.24 4.29
CA VAL A 403 -7.16 -5.73 3.28
C VAL A 403 -8.26 -4.70 3.16
N PHE A 404 -8.44 -4.18 1.94
CA PHE A 404 -9.47 -3.24 1.58
C PHE A 404 -10.15 -3.73 0.31
N LEU A 405 -11.10 -4.64 0.46
CA LEU A 405 -11.88 -5.25 -0.61
C LEU A 405 -13.36 -4.96 -0.36
N PRO A 406 -13.84 -3.77 -0.77
CA PRO A 406 -15.24 -3.41 -0.61
C PRO A 406 -16.15 -4.18 -1.58
N ALA A 407 -17.41 -4.34 -1.21
CA ALA A 407 -18.41 -5.08 -1.97
C ALA A 407 -18.58 -4.60 -3.42
N PHE A 408 -18.30 -3.34 -3.68
CA PHE A 408 -18.39 -2.75 -5.03
C PHE A 408 -17.18 -3.03 -5.93
N PHE A 409 -16.12 -3.64 -5.42
CA PHE A 409 -14.98 -4.08 -6.22
C PHE A 409 -15.16 -5.53 -6.67
N ASN A 410 -15.02 -5.80 -7.97
CA ASN A 410 -15.26 -7.13 -8.53
C ASN A 410 -14.14 -8.14 -8.23
N TYR A 411 -13.89 -8.40 -6.95
CA TYR A 411 -13.00 -9.48 -6.52
C TYR A 411 -13.73 -10.84 -6.36
N LEU A 412 -15.05 -10.84 -6.34
CA LEU A 412 -15.90 -12.02 -6.45
C LEU A 412 -16.58 -12.06 -7.82
N PRO A 413 -16.96 -13.27 -8.32
CA PRO A 413 -17.64 -13.42 -9.60
C PRO A 413 -18.95 -12.63 -9.63
N CYS A 414 -19.12 -11.85 -10.67
CA CYS A 414 -20.31 -11.07 -10.89
C CYS A 414 -20.93 -11.40 -12.25
N PRO A 415 -22.19 -11.87 -12.34
CA PRO A 415 -22.82 -12.22 -13.60
C PRO A 415 -22.78 -11.08 -14.61
N GLY A 416 -22.59 -11.43 -15.88
CA GLY A 416 -22.57 -10.51 -16.99
C GLY A 416 -21.17 -10.16 -17.48
N LYS A 417 -21.13 -9.59 -18.67
CA LYS A 417 -19.89 -9.19 -19.35
C LYS A 417 -19.66 -7.70 -19.18
N GLY A 418 -18.51 -7.33 -18.63
CA GLY A 418 -18.14 -5.94 -18.43
C GLY A 418 -16.71 -5.81 -17.90
N TYR A 419 -16.38 -4.60 -17.44
CA TYR A 419 -15.15 -4.29 -16.77
C TYR A 419 -15.38 -4.07 -15.27
N ALA A 420 -14.38 -4.36 -14.45
CA ALA A 420 -14.46 -4.12 -13.01
C ALA A 420 -14.41 -2.62 -12.67
N MET A 421 -13.76 -1.83 -13.54
CA MET A 421 -13.62 -0.39 -13.38
C MET A 421 -13.75 0.32 -14.73
N SER A 422 -13.96 1.63 -14.70
CA SER A 422 -13.84 2.51 -15.87
C SER A 422 -12.88 3.66 -15.57
N ALA A 423 -12.31 4.22 -16.61
CA ALA A 423 -11.51 5.43 -16.52
C ALA A 423 -12.01 6.45 -17.55
N ASP A 424 -12.01 7.73 -17.17
CA ASP A 424 -12.32 8.80 -18.11
C ASP A 424 -11.29 8.85 -19.25
N SER A 425 -11.61 9.58 -20.33
CA SER A 425 -10.76 9.67 -21.51
C SER A 425 -9.37 10.25 -21.24
N GLY A 426 -9.20 10.97 -20.14
CA GLY A 426 -7.92 11.50 -19.67
C GLY A 426 -7.17 10.56 -18.71
N GLY A 427 -7.76 9.44 -18.31
CA GLY A 427 -7.21 8.54 -17.28
C GLY A 427 -7.06 9.22 -15.90
N THR A 428 -7.76 10.34 -15.69
CA THR A 428 -7.66 11.10 -14.43
C THR A 428 -8.61 10.60 -13.37
N LEU A 429 -9.75 10.05 -13.78
CA LEU A 429 -10.77 9.50 -12.91
C LEU A 429 -10.90 8.01 -13.15
N LEU A 430 -10.60 7.21 -12.14
CA LEU A 430 -10.86 5.78 -12.14
C LEU A 430 -12.01 5.50 -11.18
N ARG A 431 -13.04 4.80 -11.65
CA ARG A 431 -14.19 4.41 -10.83
C ARG A 431 -14.48 2.92 -10.98
N PRO A 432 -14.78 2.19 -9.89
CA PRO A 432 -15.31 0.84 -10.01
C PRO A 432 -16.70 0.88 -10.65
N LEU A 433 -17.00 -0.15 -11.42
CA LEU A 433 -18.33 -0.37 -11.99
C LEU A 433 -19.04 -1.40 -11.10
N PRO A 434 -19.89 -0.94 -10.17
CA PRO A 434 -20.50 -1.83 -9.21
C PRO A 434 -21.45 -2.80 -9.89
N THR A 435 -21.51 -3.97 -9.30
CA THR A 435 -22.50 -4.96 -9.67
C THR A 435 -23.83 -4.63 -9.02
N TYR A 436 -24.83 -4.40 -9.80
CA TYR A 436 -26.18 -4.43 -9.30
C TYR A 436 -26.66 -5.90 -9.26
N ILE A 437 -26.88 -6.43 -8.07
CA ILE A 437 -27.45 -7.75 -7.87
C ILE A 437 -28.90 -7.53 -7.45
N GLU A 438 -29.84 -7.84 -8.34
CA GLU A 438 -31.29 -7.64 -8.06
C GLU A 438 -31.80 -8.42 -6.86
N ASN A 439 -31.17 -9.57 -6.53
CA ASN A 439 -31.59 -10.42 -5.43
C ASN A 439 -30.45 -10.67 -4.46
N ALA A 440 -30.79 -10.89 -3.20
CA ALA A 440 -29.84 -11.27 -2.19
C ALA A 440 -29.13 -12.60 -2.55
N VAL A 441 -27.82 -12.61 -2.44
CA VAL A 441 -26.96 -13.79 -2.58
C VAL A 441 -26.58 -14.28 -1.20
N GLU A 442 -26.66 -15.58 -0.98
CA GLU A 442 -26.15 -16.23 0.22
C GLU A 442 -24.63 -16.39 0.11
N TYR A 443 -23.90 -15.93 1.12
CA TYR A 443 -22.46 -16.07 1.22
C TYR A 443 -22.09 -16.95 2.40
N ASP A 444 -21.08 -17.82 2.19
CA ASP A 444 -20.53 -18.70 3.23
C ASP A 444 -19.02 -18.89 3.03
N PHE A 445 -18.21 -18.11 3.75
CA PHE A 445 -16.76 -18.06 3.55
C PHE A 445 -15.96 -18.46 4.79
N CYS A 446 -14.86 -19.18 4.54
CA CYS A 446 -13.74 -19.24 5.44
C CYS A 446 -12.71 -18.21 4.98
N ILE A 447 -12.52 -17.12 5.72
CA ILE A 447 -11.58 -16.04 5.35
C ILE A 447 -10.33 -16.17 6.22
N SER A 448 -9.17 -16.24 5.58
CA SER A 448 -7.87 -16.38 6.22
C SER A 448 -6.88 -15.30 5.76
N GLY A 449 -5.75 -15.18 6.46
CA GLY A 449 -4.66 -14.29 6.06
C GLY A 449 -4.55 -13.01 6.86
N ALA A 450 -5.65 -12.35 7.17
CA ALA A 450 -5.70 -11.17 8.03
C ALA A 450 -5.99 -11.56 9.50
N ASN A 451 -5.50 -10.75 10.45
CA ASN A 451 -5.69 -11.03 11.87
C ASN A 451 -7.12 -10.71 12.32
N ASP A 452 -7.57 -9.48 12.08
CA ASP A 452 -8.91 -9.02 12.42
C ASP A 452 -9.67 -8.70 11.13
N ILE A 453 -10.71 -9.46 10.85
CA ILE A 453 -11.53 -9.32 9.66
C ILE A 453 -12.85 -8.66 10.04
N TYR A 454 -13.16 -7.58 9.37
CA TYR A 454 -14.43 -6.87 9.42
C TYR A 454 -15.14 -7.06 8.10
N THR A 455 -16.40 -7.45 8.16
CA THR A 455 -17.21 -7.79 6.99
C THR A 455 -18.67 -7.51 7.29
N ASN A 456 -19.48 -7.38 6.25
CA ASN A 456 -20.94 -7.33 6.36
C ASN A 456 -21.59 -8.70 6.59
N LEU A 457 -20.80 -9.75 6.75
CA LEU A 457 -21.30 -11.09 7.08
C LEU A 457 -21.18 -11.38 8.58
N GLU A 458 -22.00 -12.26 9.09
CA GLU A 458 -21.94 -12.71 10.48
C GLU A 458 -20.90 -13.80 10.68
N ARG A 459 -20.07 -13.65 11.71
CA ARG A 459 -19.09 -14.67 12.08
C ARG A 459 -19.76 -15.76 12.92
N GLN A 460 -19.72 -16.98 12.42
CA GLN A 460 -20.27 -18.16 13.06
C GLN A 460 -19.29 -18.74 14.10
N GLU A 461 -19.77 -19.59 15.01
CA GLU A 461 -18.97 -20.27 16.03
C GLU A 461 -17.84 -21.13 15.44
N ASN A 462 -18.05 -21.70 14.25
CA ASN A 462 -17.03 -22.48 13.52
C ASN A 462 -15.98 -21.62 12.81
N GLY A 463 -16.03 -20.28 12.97
CA GLY A 463 -15.11 -19.33 12.37
C GLY A 463 -15.43 -18.95 10.91
N ARG A 464 -16.49 -19.49 10.31
CA ARG A 464 -16.97 -19.07 8.98
C ARG A 464 -17.74 -17.78 9.08
N PHE A 465 -17.83 -17.07 7.96
CA PHE A 465 -18.60 -15.85 7.79
C PHE A 465 -19.78 -16.14 6.86
N THR A 466 -21.00 -15.95 7.34
CA THR A 466 -22.21 -16.26 6.58
C THR A 466 -23.18 -15.09 6.59
N GLY A 467 -23.96 -14.94 5.53
CA GLY A 467 -24.99 -13.90 5.45
C GLY A 467 -25.62 -13.79 4.08
N LEU A 468 -26.61 -12.93 4.01
CA LEU A 468 -27.29 -12.53 2.77
C LEU A 468 -26.92 -11.10 2.44
N SER A 469 -26.56 -10.81 1.21
CA SER A 469 -26.33 -9.44 0.73
C SER A 469 -26.70 -9.32 -0.74
N CYS A 470 -27.34 -8.21 -1.09
CA CYS A 470 -27.60 -7.84 -2.49
C CYS A 470 -26.52 -6.88 -3.05
N ARG A 471 -25.57 -6.49 -2.22
CA ARG A 471 -24.50 -5.56 -2.61
C ARG A 471 -23.12 -6.20 -2.72
N GLY A 472 -22.99 -7.48 -2.38
CA GLY A 472 -21.72 -8.19 -2.33
C GLY A 472 -21.18 -8.28 -0.91
N VAL A 473 -19.88 -8.53 -0.78
CA VAL A 473 -19.22 -8.74 0.51
C VAL A 473 -18.09 -7.73 0.68
N ASP A 474 -18.03 -7.10 1.85
CA ASP A 474 -16.88 -6.30 2.28
C ASP A 474 -15.91 -7.18 3.04
N ILE A 475 -14.63 -7.13 2.70
CA ILE A 475 -13.55 -7.73 3.49
C ILE A 475 -12.55 -6.65 3.83
N LEU A 476 -12.52 -6.27 5.10
CA LEU A 476 -11.70 -5.18 5.62
C LEU A 476 -10.83 -5.70 6.75
N SER A 477 -9.56 -5.34 6.73
CA SER A 477 -8.64 -5.62 7.83
C SER A 477 -7.55 -4.57 7.87
N SER A 478 -7.35 -3.94 9.01
CA SER A 478 -6.28 -3.00 9.26
C SER A 478 -6.05 -2.82 10.75
N ASN A 479 -4.82 -2.50 11.15
CA ASN A 479 -4.47 -2.13 12.52
C ASN A 479 -5.10 -0.79 12.97
N HIS A 480 -5.68 -0.04 12.05
CA HIS A 480 -6.29 1.27 12.30
C HIS A 480 -7.81 1.21 12.46
N ILE A 481 -8.43 0.06 12.18
CA ILE A 481 -9.86 -0.12 12.36
C ILE A 481 -10.19 -0.20 13.85
N ARG A 482 -11.27 0.47 14.22
CA ARG A 482 -11.91 0.40 15.52
C ARG A 482 -13.36 0.02 15.36
N LYS A 483 -13.86 -0.69 16.35
CA LYS A 483 -15.26 -1.07 16.46
C LYS A 483 -15.87 -0.30 17.64
N TYR A 484 -16.96 0.40 17.36
CA TYR A 484 -17.77 1.10 18.35
C TYR A 484 -19.12 0.41 18.43
N ASP A 485 -19.49 -0.07 19.61
CA ASP A 485 -20.69 -0.85 19.85
C ASP A 485 -21.77 -0.01 20.52
N TYR A 486 -22.94 0.10 19.89
CA TYR A 486 -24.14 0.78 20.41
C TYR A 486 -25.29 -0.21 20.51
N PRO A 487 -26.40 0.11 21.24
CA PRO A 487 -27.50 -0.83 21.42
C PRO A 487 -28.13 -1.33 20.11
N ASP A 488 -28.35 -0.44 19.16
CA ASP A 488 -29.09 -0.72 17.92
C ASP A 488 -28.20 -0.86 16.69
N PHE A 489 -26.93 -0.48 16.81
CA PHE A 489 -25.97 -0.55 15.71
C PHE A 489 -24.53 -0.68 16.22
N GLU A 490 -23.63 -0.96 15.30
CA GLU A 490 -22.18 -0.89 15.49
C GLU A 490 -21.53 -0.06 14.40
N ILE A 491 -20.43 0.62 14.71
CA ILE A 491 -19.64 1.37 13.75
C ILE A 491 -18.27 0.73 13.63
N ILE A 492 -17.88 0.37 12.40
CA ILE A 492 -16.53 -0.09 12.03
C ILE A 492 -15.85 1.07 11.31
N SER A 493 -14.82 1.66 11.90
CA SER A 493 -14.20 2.88 11.36
C SER A 493 -12.71 2.95 11.60
N CYS A 494 -11.98 3.57 10.68
CA CYS A 494 -10.61 4.03 10.89
C CYS A 494 -10.53 5.42 11.54
N ILE A 495 -11.65 6.12 11.69
CA ILE A 495 -11.73 7.42 12.35
C ILE A 495 -11.84 7.22 13.86
N LYS A 496 -11.05 7.99 14.61
CA LYS A 496 -11.22 8.09 16.06
C LYS A 496 -12.38 9.05 16.36
N MET A 497 -13.39 8.57 17.04
CA MET A 497 -14.56 9.37 17.45
C MET A 497 -14.84 9.22 18.94
N THR A 498 -15.52 10.19 19.51
CA THR A 498 -16.08 10.07 20.87
C THR A 498 -17.34 9.22 20.83
N ASP A 499 -17.66 8.55 21.93
CA ASP A 499 -18.88 7.72 22.02
C ASP A 499 -20.13 8.55 21.75
N GLU A 500 -20.19 9.78 22.29
CA GLU A 500 -21.31 10.70 22.10
C GLU A 500 -21.51 11.07 20.61
N PHE A 501 -20.42 11.45 19.93
CA PHE A 501 -20.46 11.75 18.50
C PHE A 501 -20.87 10.54 17.68
N GLY A 502 -20.24 9.37 17.91
CA GLY A 502 -20.55 8.14 17.18
C GLY A 502 -22.01 7.72 17.34
N GLN A 503 -22.55 7.82 18.56
CA GLN A 503 -23.95 7.52 18.83
C GLN A 503 -24.88 8.47 18.07
N GLN A 504 -24.68 9.77 18.20
CA GLN A 504 -25.54 10.79 17.57
C GLN A 504 -25.51 10.70 16.04
N ALA A 505 -24.31 10.60 15.46
CA ALA A 505 -24.16 10.51 14.01
C ALA A 505 -24.75 9.20 13.46
N GLY A 506 -24.52 8.07 14.14
CA GLY A 506 -25.07 6.78 13.74
C GLY A 506 -26.59 6.74 13.84
N GLU A 507 -27.18 7.22 14.93
CA GLU A 507 -28.64 7.32 15.08
C GLU A 507 -29.26 8.21 14.00
N SER A 508 -28.65 9.35 13.69
CA SER A 508 -29.12 10.27 12.66
C SER A 508 -29.05 9.62 11.26
N LEU A 509 -27.97 8.93 10.94
CA LEU A 509 -27.81 8.24 9.66
C LEU A 509 -28.82 7.11 9.51
N ILE A 510 -28.95 6.24 10.50
CA ILE A 510 -29.91 5.12 10.48
C ILE A 510 -31.34 5.63 10.39
N GLY A 511 -31.70 6.64 11.19
CA GLY A 511 -33.03 7.24 11.15
C GLY A 511 -33.38 7.83 9.77
N ALA A 512 -32.39 8.47 9.12
CA ALA A 512 -32.57 8.98 7.77
C ALA A 512 -32.75 7.84 6.75
N ILE A 513 -31.92 6.80 6.82
CA ILE A 513 -32.01 5.62 5.94
C ILE A 513 -33.37 4.90 6.13
N ASP A 514 -33.80 4.70 7.37
CA ASP A 514 -35.08 4.05 7.67
C ASP A 514 -36.27 4.85 7.12
N SER A 515 -36.19 6.17 7.15
CA SER A 515 -37.23 7.02 6.55
C SER A 515 -37.30 6.85 5.02
N LEU A 516 -36.16 6.66 4.36
CA LEU A 516 -36.07 6.47 2.92
C LEU A 516 -36.48 5.05 2.48
N ILE A 517 -36.03 4.03 3.21
CA ILE A 517 -36.34 2.61 2.91
C ILE A 517 -37.82 2.29 3.24
N SER A 518 -38.40 2.92 4.27
CA SER A 518 -39.81 2.69 4.63
C SER A 518 -40.79 3.11 3.53
N VAL A 519 -40.41 4.03 2.65
CA VAL A 519 -41.18 4.38 1.44
C VAL A 519 -41.30 3.18 0.48
N ASP A 520 -40.27 2.31 0.45
CA ASP A 520 -40.27 1.07 -0.36
C ASP A 520 -40.90 -0.14 0.34
N GLY A 521 -41.43 0.02 1.55
CA GLY A 521 -42.11 -1.05 2.29
C GLY A 521 -41.20 -2.12 2.90
N ARG A 522 -39.88 -1.93 2.88
CA ARG A 522 -38.90 -2.83 3.50
C ARG A 522 -38.72 -2.45 4.98
N LYS A 523 -38.78 -3.43 5.86
CA LYS A 523 -38.51 -3.24 7.28
C LYS A 523 -37.14 -3.82 7.62
N SER A 524 -36.27 -3.00 8.16
CA SER A 524 -35.02 -3.46 8.77
C SER A 524 -35.30 -4.30 10.02
N SER A 525 -34.69 -5.45 10.13
CA SER A 525 -34.73 -6.29 11.32
C SER A 525 -33.33 -6.60 11.81
N GLY A 526 -33.01 -6.16 13.02
CA GLY A 526 -31.75 -6.50 13.68
C GLY A 526 -30.80 -5.31 13.91
N LYS A 527 -29.66 -5.58 14.54
CA LYS A 527 -28.58 -4.64 14.77
C LYS A 527 -27.87 -4.34 13.45
N ARG A 528 -27.70 -3.05 13.14
CA ARG A 528 -27.05 -2.63 11.89
C ARG A 528 -25.55 -2.43 12.04
N THR A 529 -24.80 -2.66 10.99
CA THR A 529 -23.38 -2.36 10.90
C THR A 529 -23.15 -1.15 10.00
N ILE A 530 -22.51 -0.11 10.51
CA ILE A 530 -22.06 1.04 9.75
C ILE A 530 -20.58 0.88 9.48
N ILE A 531 -20.18 0.82 8.22
CA ILE A 531 -18.80 0.72 7.78
C ILE A 531 -18.35 2.07 7.23
N LEU A 532 -17.42 2.73 7.94
CA LEU A 532 -16.85 4.00 7.53
C LEU A 532 -15.46 3.77 6.94
N VAL A 533 -15.36 3.89 5.65
CA VAL A 533 -14.11 3.65 4.90
C VAL A 533 -13.55 4.94 4.32
N PRO A 534 -12.21 5.03 4.22
CA PRO A 534 -11.57 6.20 3.66
C PRO A 534 -11.81 6.29 2.15
N HIS A 535 -12.12 7.49 1.69
CA HIS A 535 -12.36 7.81 0.28
C HIS A 535 -11.11 8.34 -0.46
N HIS A 536 -9.91 8.01 -0.01
CA HIS A 536 -8.69 8.59 -0.58
C HIS A 536 -8.19 7.91 -1.85
N THR A 537 -8.79 6.79 -2.23
CA THR A 537 -8.34 6.01 -3.40
C THR A 537 -8.91 6.51 -4.72
N LEU A 538 -10.07 7.15 -4.67
CA LEU A 538 -10.78 7.60 -5.87
C LEU A 538 -11.08 9.08 -5.70
N TYR A 539 -10.71 9.86 -6.69
CA TYR A 539 -10.83 11.32 -6.67
C TYR A 539 -12.21 11.84 -6.23
N ASN A 540 -12.22 12.99 -5.62
CA ASN A 540 -13.27 13.74 -4.94
C ASN A 540 -14.68 13.80 -5.57
N THR A 541 -14.94 13.12 -6.66
CA THR A 541 -16.19 13.23 -7.42
C THR A 541 -17.09 12.01 -7.38
N VAL A 542 -16.59 10.85 -6.94
CA VAL A 542 -17.40 9.62 -6.91
C VAL A 542 -17.45 9.11 -5.48
N GLN A 543 -18.64 9.17 -4.88
CA GLN A 543 -18.91 8.55 -3.59
C GLN A 543 -19.44 7.13 -3.80
N PHE A 544 -18.90 6.19 -3.01
CA PHE A 544 -19.32 4.78 -3.03
C PHE A 544 -20.04 4.44 -1.74
N ASP A 545 -21.09 5.21 -1.46
CA ASP A 545 -21.96 4.92 -0.34
C ASP A 545 -23.04 3.91 -0.77
N TYR A 546 -23.38 2.98 0.10
CA TYR A 546 -24.52 2.10 -0.08
C TYR A 546 -25.16 1.71 1.25
N ALA A 547 -26.44 1.41 1.21
CA ALA A 547 -27.15 0.85 2.33
C ALA A 547 -28.00 -0.33 1.88
N ASP A 548 -28.05 -1.36 2.70
CA ASP A 548 -29.05 -2.42 2.65
C ASP A 548 -29.75 -2.54 4.01
N GLU A 549 -30.50 -3.63 4.21
CA GLU A 549 -31.26 -3.84 5.45
C GLU A 549 -30.37 -4.01 6.69
N SER A 550 -29.11 -4.42 6.53
CA SER A 550 -28.20 -4.78 7.62
C SER A 550 -26.96 -3.87 7.71
N VAL A 551 -26.49 -3.33 6.59
CA VAL A 551 -25.23 -2.63 6.48
C VAL A 551 -25.37 -1.27 5.82
N VAL A 552 -24.68 -0.28 6.37
CA VAL A 552 -24.48 1.03 5.76
C VAL A 552 -23.01 1.25 5.55
N TYR A 553 -22.63 1.42 4.29
CA TYR A 553 -21.27 1.76 3.89
C TYR A 553 -21.20 3.24 3.56
N SER A 554 -20.37 4.00 4.25
CA SER A 554 -20.30 5.45 4.10
C SER A 554 -18.87 5.98 4.11
N ASP A 555 -18.71 7.20 3.58
CA ASP A 555 -17.41 7.88 3.50
C ASP A 555 -16.94 8.38 4.87
N ALA A 556 -15.86 7.80 5.34
CA ALA A 556 -15.20 8.21 6.59
C ALA A 556 -14.73 9.68 6.58
N LYS A 557 -14.44 10.25 5.41
CA LYS A 557 -14.05 11.65 5.28
C LYS A 557 -15.20 12.59 5.61
N THR A 558 -16.40 12.28 5.14
CA THR A 558 -17.62 13.04 5.48
C THR A 558 -17.81 13.08 7.00
N TRP A 559 -17.68 11.92 7.66
CA TRP A 559 -17.80 11.86 9.12
C TRP A 559 -16.71 12.64 9.86
N SER A 560 -15.48 12.65 9.35
CA SER A 560 -14.39 13.44 9.94
C SER A 560 -14.62 14.95 9.83
N LEU A 561 -15.24 15.40 8.74
CA LEU A 561 -15.55 16.82 8.53
C LEU A 561 -16.64 17.32 9.48
N ILE A 562 -17.62 16.49 9.81
CA ILE A 562 -18.73 16.85 10.68
C ILE A 562 -18.45 16.61 12.18
N SER A 563 -17.32 16.01 12.53
CA SER A 563 -16.96 15.70 13.93
C SER A 563 -16.82 16.93 14.84
N GLY A 564 -16.75 18.14 14.29
CA GLY A 564 -16.73 19.40 15.03
C GLY A 564 -18.00 20.23 14.87
N CYS A 565 -19.04 19.71 14.21
CA CYS A 565 -20.29 20.42 13.96
C CYS A 565 -21.27 20.31 15.14
N GLU A 566 -22.25 21.22 15.18
CA GLU A 566 -23.38 21.15 16.13
C GLU A 566 -24.36 20.02 15.76
N ALA A 567 -25.17 19.57 16.69
CA ALA A 567 -26.08 18.44 16.54
C ALA A 567 -27.03 18.53 15.32
N ASP A 568 -27.53 19.74 15.06
CA ASP A 568 -28.46 19.97 13.93
C ASP A 568 -27.73 19.84 12.58
N GLU A 569 -26.49 20.33 12.49
CA GLU A 569 -25.65 20.22 11.28
C GLU A 569 -25.26 18.75 11.02
N ILE A 570 -24.96 17.97 12.09
CA ILE A 570 -24.70 16.54 11.99
C ILE A 570 -25.90 15.84 11.38
N SER A 571 -27.11 16.13 11.87
CA SER A 571 -28.34 15.51 11.39
C SER A 571 -28.61 15.82 9.92
N GLU A 572 -28.35 17.03 9.46
CA GLU A 572 -28.56 17.44 8.07
C GLU A 572 -27.54 16.77 7.11
N ASN A 573 -26.26 16.77 7.47
CA ASN A 573 -25.21 16.09 6.71
C ASN A 573 -25.41 14.57 6.67
N MET A 574 -25.94 13.95 7.74
CA MET A 574 -26.27 12.52 7.75
C MET A 574 -27.49 12.19 6.88
N LYS A 575 -28.45 13.10 6.72
CA LYS A 575 -29.53 12.91 5.73
C LYS A 575 -29.00 12.89 4.30
N GLU A 576 -28.07 13.77 3.96
CA GLU A 576 -27.42 13.75 2.65
C GLU A 576 -26.63 12.45 2.43
N ALA A 577 -25.86 12.00 3.41
CA ALA A 577 -25.16 10.71 3.36
C ALA A 577 -26.12 9.53 3.21
N ALA A 578 -27.25 9.55 3.90
CA ALA A 578 -28.31 8.54 3.79
C ALA A 578 -28.91 8.50 2.38
N LEU A 579 -29.19 9.66 1.78
CA LEU A 579 -29.71 9.76 0.42
C LEU A 579 -28.73 9.14 -0.59
N LEU A 580 -27.46 9.45 -0.47
CA LEU A 580 -26.42 8.87 -1.32
C LEU A 580 -26.32 7.36 -1.15
N ALA A 581 -26.36 6.87 0.08
CA ALA A 581 -26.29 5.44 0.39
C ALA A 581 -27.49 4.66 -0.17
N VAL A 582 -28.69 5.23 -0.13
CA VAL A 582 -29.91 4.58 -0.63
C VAL A 582 -30.04 4.68 -2.15
N SER A 583 -29.62 5.80 -2.76
CA SER A 583 -29.71 6.00 -4.22
C SER A 583 -28.80 5.09 -5.04
N GLY A 584 -27.79 4.48 -4.40
CA GLY A 584 -26.95 3.44 -5.00
C GLY A 584 -25.55 3.87 -5.38
N PHE A 585 -24.76 2.90 -5.79
CA PHE A 585 -23.35 3.02 -6.09
C PHE A 585 -22.98 3.99 -7.21
N GLY A 586 -21.90 4.70 -7.04
CA GLY A 586 -21.10 5.27 -8.13
C GLY A 586 -21.79 6.32 -8.98
N LYS A 587 -22.91 6.87 -8.51
CA LYS A 587 -23.52 8.02 -9.17
C LYS A 587 -22.78 9.29 -8.77
N ASP A 588 -22.54 10.13 -9.75
CA ASP A 588 -22.06 11.48 -9.52
C ASP A 588 -23.11 12.21 -8.64
N ARG A 589 -22.66 13.03 -7.71
CA ARG A 589 -23.55 13.81 -6.83
C ARG A 589 -24.62 14.56 -7.62
N ASP A 590 -24.26 15.00 -8.84
CA ASP A 590 -25.14 15.74 -9.75
C ASP A 590 -26.10 14.81 -10.53
N GLU A 591 -25.83 13.51 -10.62
CA GLU A 591 -26.66 12.53 -11.32
C GLU A 591 -27.62 11.75 -10.40
N ALA A 592 -27.49 11.93 -9.09
CA ALA A 592 -28.42 11.32 -8.15
C ALA A 592 -29.82 11.88 -8.38
N VAL A 593 -30.68 11.10 -9.01
CA VAL A 593 -32.09 11.44 -9.20
C VAL A 593 -32.78 11.33 -7.84
N PHE A 594 -32.85 12.45 -7.14
CA PHE A 594 -33.62 12.52 -5.91
C PHE A 594 -35.12 12.51 -6.27
N PRO A 595 -35.95 11.70 -5.58
CA PRO A 595 -37.40 11.85 -5.66
C PRO A 595 -37.75 13.32 -5.36
N GLU A 596 -38.65 13.90 -6.17
CA GLU A 596 -39.07 15.31 -6.01
C GLU A 596 -39.62 15.62 -4.60
N GLU A 597 -40.06 14.59 -3.86
CA GLU A 597 -40.57 14.70 -2.48
C GLU A 597 -39.50 14.93 -1.41
N VAL A 598 -38.22 14.85 -1.77
CA VAL A 598 -37.06 14.99 -0.85
C VAL A 598 -36.26 16.26 -1.13
N ARG A 599 -36.60 16.98 -2.21
CA ARG A 599 -36.13 18.35 -2.47
C ARG A 599 -37.00 19.32 -1.66
#